data_100d943274ff35b91adb396669afe0f0
#
_entry.id   100d943274ff35b91adb396669afe0f0
#
_cell.length_a   1.000
_cell.length_b   1.000
_cell.length_c   1.000
_cell.angle_alpha   90.00
_cell.angle_beta   90.00
_cell.angle_gamma   90.00
#
_symmetry.space_group_name_H-M   'P 1'
#
loop_
_entity.id
_entity.type
_entity.pdbx_description
1 polymer ?
#
loop_
_entity_poly.entity_id
_entity_poly.type
_entity_poly.pdbx_seq_one_letter_code
_entity_poly.pdbx_strand_id
1 'polypeptide(L)'
;MVLKTVRRQPIYYKANRFAVIGADDDVIWPSYSKMLDFELEWGCYIGRPGKDISKDAARDHILGYTIFNDISARDAQGREMGGQLGPAKGKDFDTANVMGPCLVTPDELGDPYDLDMTVRVNGKEFGRGNTGEMLWTFDDVIAHVSQSETLHPGEFLGSGTVGNGSGLERLEFLKPNDVIELEVAKIGVLRTKVTKP
;
A
#
# COMPACT_ATOMS: atom_id res chain seq x y z
N MET A 1 -7.86 20.33 9.19
CA MET A 1 -7.04 19.79 10.30
C MET A 1 -6.14 18.65 9.83
N VAL A 2 -6.65 17.64 9.12
CA VAL A 2 -5.89 16.48 8.61
C VAL A 2 -4.66 16.87 7.77
N LEU A 3 -4.81 17.72 6.76
CA LEU A 3 -3.70 18.16 5.89
C LEU A 3 -2.54 18.85 6.63
N LYS A 4 -2.81 19.49 7.79
CA LYS A 4 -1.73 20.09 8.60
C LYS A 4 -0.95 19.03 9.39
N THR A 5 -1.60 17.94 9.79
CA THR A 5 -0.99 16.88 10.58
C THR A 5 -0.10 16.00 9.70
N VAL A 6 -0.59 15.55 8.55
CA VAL A 6 0.19 14.70 7.61
C VAL A 6 1.45 15.39 7.08
N ARG A 7 1.49 16.72 7.06
CA ARG A 7 2.69 17.50 6.70
C ARG A 7 3.70 17.69 7.82
N ARG A 8 3.36 17.27 9.05
CA ARG A 8 4.25 17.41 10.21
C ARG A 8 4.95 16.13 10.59
N GLN A 9 4.31 15.02 10.31
CA GLN A 9 4.82 13.67 10.61
C GLN A 9 4.13 12.64 9.73
N PRO A 10 4.77 11.49 9.45
CA PRO A 10 4.10 10.35 8.87
C PRO A 10 2.89 9.92 9.71
N ILE A 11 1.78 9.62 9.05
CA ILE A 11 0.58 9.05 9.67
C ILE A 11 0.39 7.67 9.09
N TYR A 12 0.21 6.67 9.93
CA TYR A 12 0.04 5.29 9.51
C TYR A 12 -1.00 4.56 10.37
N TYR A 13 -1.49 3.45 9.86
CA TYR A 13 -2.30 2.48 10.60
C TYR A 13 -1.58 1.12 10.58
N LYS A 14 -1.91 0.25 11.54
CA LYS A 14 -1.40 -1.12 11.56
C LYS A 14 -2.42 -2.05 10.94
N ALA A 15 -2.05 -2.69 9.85
CA ALA A 15 -2.90 -3.61 9.10
C ALA A 15 -2.82 -5.05 9.64
N ASN A 16 -3.82 -5.85 9.28
CA ASN A 16 -3.86 -7.26 9.59
C ASN A 16 -2.91 -8.05 8.67
N ARG A 17 -1.80 -8.53 9.21
CA ARG A 17 -0.83 -9.35 8.45
C ARG A 17 -1.41 -10.65 7.87
N PHE A 18 -2.54 -11.12 8.39
CA PHE A 18 -3.21 -12.33 7.90
C PHE A 18 -4.16 -12.08 6.71
N ALA A 19 -4.35 -10.82 6.32
CA ALA A 19 -5.12 -10.42 5.15
C ALA A 19 -4.29 -10.40 3.86
N VAL A 20 -3.00 -10.74 3.93
CA VAL A 20 -2.06 -10.70 2.79
C VAL A 20 -2.30 -11.88 1.86
N ILE A 21 -2.36 -11.58 0.54
CA ILE A 21 -2.37 -12.54 -0.56
C ILE A 21 -1.31 -12.15 -1.60
N GLY A 22 -0.98 -13.09 -2.48
CA GLY A 22 0.02 -12.90 -3.54
C GLY A 22 -0.56 -12.44 -4.87
N ALA A 23 0.34 -12.35 -5.87
CA ALA A 23 -0.05 -12.09 -7.25
C ALA A 23 -0.91 -13.23 -7.80
N ASP A 24 -1.88 -12.89 -8.65
CA ASP A 24 -2.85 -13.78 -9.28
C ASP A 24 -3.84 -14.47 -8.32
N ASP A 25 -3.76 -14.23 -7.02
CA ASP A 25 -4.81 -14.62 -6.08
C ASP A 25 -6.04 -13.72 -6.23
N ASP A 26 -7.22 -14.26 -5.91
CA ASP A 26 -8.48 -13.53 -5.99
C ASP A 26 -8.74 -12.71 -4.71
N VAL A 27 -9.10 -11.45 -4.87
CA VAL A 27 -9.67 -10.64 -3.79
C VAL A 27 -11.14 -11.02 -3.60
N ILE A 28 -11.48 -11.47 -2.41
CA ILE A 28 -12.84 -11.86 -2.05
C ILE A 28 -13.63 -10.64 -1.56
N TRP A 29 -14.68 -10.28 -2.29
CA TRP A 29 -15.52 -9.13 -1.90
C TRP A 29 -16.17 -9.37 -0.53
N PRO A 30 -15.91 -8.53 0.48
CA PRO A 30 -16.50 -8.73 1.80
C PRO A 30 -18.02 -8.48 1.76
N SER A 31 -18.79 -9.41 2.36
CA SER A 31 -20.26 -9.41 2.30
C SER A 31 -20.92 -8.16 2.86
N TYR A 32 -20.23 -7.45 3.75
CA TYR A 32 -20.73 -6.23 4.42
C TYR A 32 -20.47 -4.93 3.63
N SER A 33 -19.75 -5.00 2.50
CA SER A 33 -19.41 -3.81 1.71
C SER A 33 -20.13 -3.81 0.35
N LYS A 34 -20.45 -2.60 -0.10
CA LYS A 34 -20.98 -2.33 -1.43
C LYS A 34 -20.05 -1.48 -2.29
N MET A 35 -18.93 -1.02 -1.72
CA MET A 35 -17.99 -0.09 -2.37
C MET A 35 -16.57 -0.60 -2.17
N LEU A 36 -16.11 -1.45 -3.08
CA LEU A 36 -14.74 -1.95 -3.08
C LEU A 36 -13.88 -1.10 -4.01
N ASP A 37 -12.67 -0.80 -3.59
CA ASP A 37 -11.72 0.04 -4.28
C ASP A 37 -10.31 -0.54 -4.22
N PHE A 38 -9.45 -0.12 -5.12
CA PHE A 38 -8.02 -0.41 -5.16
C PHE A 38 -7.21 0.81 -4.75
N GLU A 39 -5.97 0.58 -4.37
CA GLU A 39 -4.99 1.64 -4.11
C GLU A 39 -3.65 1.26 -4.74
N LEU A 40 -3.18 2.09 -5.69
CA LEU A 40 -1.87 1.93 -6.31
C LEU A 40 -0.80 2.39 -5.33
N GLU A 41 -0.13 1.43 -4.73
CA GLU A 41 0.93 1.63 -3.76
C GLU A 41 2.15 0.77 -4.08
N TRP A 42 3.22 1.07 -3.42
CA TRP A 42 4.40 0.24 -3.28
C TRP A 42 4.85 0.23 -1.82
N GLY A 43 5.84 -0.57 -1.48
CA GLY A 43 6.31 -0.60 -0.11
C GLY A 43 7.61 -1.33 0.05
N CYS A 44 8.16 -1.27 1.26
CA CYS A 44 9.41 -1.94 1.59
C CYS A 44 9.23 -2.95 2.72
N TYR A 45 9.98 -4.05 2.64
CA TYR A 45 10.14 -5.01 3.73
C TYR A 45 11.35 -4.67 4.58
N ILE A 46 11.19 -4.77 5.89
CA ILE A 46 12.31 -4.68 6.83
C ILE A 46 13.08 -6.00 6.79
N GLY A 47 14.39 -5.92 6.61
CA GLY A 47 15.30 -7.07 6.59
C GLY A 47 16.21 -7.17 7.82
N ARG A 48 16.48 -6.03 8.45
CA ARG A 48 17.33 -5.95 9.65
C ARG A 48 16.55 -5.33 10.81
N PRO A 49 16.54 -5.96 12.01
CA PRO A 49 15.82 -5.38 13.13
C PRO A 49 16.48 -4.10 13.60
N GLY A 50 15.68 -3.17 14.14
CA GLY A 50 16.19 -1.93 14.69
C GLY A 50 15.15 -1.17 15.48
N LYS A 51 15.62 -0.33 16.39
CA LYS A 51 14.84 0.59 17.20
C LYS A 51 15.53 1.94 17.21
N ASP A 52 14.77 3.01 17.25
CA ASP A 52 15.31 4.37 17.23
C ASP A 52 16.27 4.60 16.05
N ILE A 53 15.89 4.10 14.87
CA ILE A 53 16.70 4.13 13.64
C ILE A 53 16.75 5.57 13.15
N SER A 54 17.96 6.09 12.90
CA SER A 54 18.12 7.42 12.29
C SER A 54 17.72 7.38 10.81
N LYS A 55 17.29 8.50 10.25
CA LYS A 55 16.96 8.62 8.83
C LYS A 55 18.11 8.16 7.93
N ASP A 56 19.35 8.54 8.28
CA ASP A 56 20.52 8.20 7.46
C ASP A 56 20.86 6.71 7.48
N ALA A 57 20.44 5.98 8.53
CA ALA A 57 20.66 4.54 8.66
C ALA A 57 19.45 3.71 8.15
N ALA A 58 18.33 4.32 7.81
CA ALA A 58 17.08 3.63 7.53
C ALA A 58 17.19 2.65 6.36
N ARG A 59 17.92 3.00 5.30
CA ARG A 59 18.12 2.15 4.11
C ARG A 59 18.81 0.82 4.43
N ASP A 60 19.68 0.79 5.43
CA ASP A 60 20.38 -0.43 5.85
C ASP A 60 19.45 -1.46 6.49
N HIS A 61 18.23 -1.06 6.82
CA HIS A 61 17.19 -1.91 7.39
C HIS A 61 16.21 -2.45 6.34
N ILE A 62 16.24 -1.95 5.09
CA ILE A 62 15.35 -2.38 4.01
C ILE A 62 15.91 -3.65 3.34
N LEU A 63 15.10 -4.69 3.28
CA LEU A 63 15.38 -5.92 2.52
C LEU A 63 15.15 -5.72 1.03
N GLY A 64 14.06 -5.06 0.67
CA GLY A 64 13.66 -4.82 -0.71
C GLY A 64 12.28 -4.23 -0.80
N TYR A 65 11.85 -4.00 -2.04
CA TYR A 65 10.62 -3.31 -2.38
C TYR A 65 9.69 -4.22 -3.19
N THR A 66 8.38 -3.99 -3.06
CA THR A 66 7.37 -4.69 -3.85
C THR A 66 6.17 -3.78 -4.11
N ILE A 67 5.28 -4.18 -5.03
CA ILE A 67 4.02 -3.49 -5.26
C ILE A 67 3.02 -3.90 -4.19
N PHE A 68 2.18 -2.97 -3.79
CA PHE A 68 1.13 -3.19 -2.82
C PHE A 68 -0.20 -2.63 -3.34
N ASN A 69 -1.25 -3.44 -3.27
CA ASN A 69 -2.62 -3.01 -3.50
C ASN A 69 -3.39 -3.08 -2.19
N ASP A 70 -3.64 -1.92 -1.58
CA ASP A 70 -4.38 -1.80 -0.33
C ASP A 70 -5.89 -1.74 -0.62
N ILE A 71 -6.47 -2.91 -0.87
CA ILE A 71 -7.89 -3.04 -1.21
C ILE A 71 -8.75 -2.51 -0.08
N SER A 72 -9.70 -1.65 -0.44
CA SER A 72 -10.47 -0.86 0.51
C SER A 72 -11.96 -1.05 0.36
N ALA A 73 -12.63 -1.46 1.43
CA ALA A 73 -14.08 -1.41 1.54
C ALA A 73 -14.51 0.00 1.99
N ARG A 74 -14.67 0.92 1.03
CA ARG A 74 -14.78 2.36 1.28
C ARG A 74 -15.98 2.76 2.15
N ASP A 75 -17.10 2.08 2.01
CA ASP A 75 -18.29 2.34 2.85
C ASP A 75 -18.08 1.89 4.31
N ALA A 76 -17.33 0.82 4.57
CA ALA A 76 -16.91 0.43 5.90
C ALA A 76 -15.87 1.41 6.45
N GLN A 77 -14.84 1.71 5.67
CA GLN A 77 -13.79 2.68 6.02
C GLN A 77 -14.38 4.04 6.41
N GLY A 78 -15.32 4.57 5.62
CA GLY A 78 -15.96 5.86 5.91
C GLY A 78 -16.69 5.89 7.25
N ARG A 79 -17.37 4.78 7.62
CA ARG A 79 -18.01 4.66 8.93
C ARG A 79 -17.00 4.63 10.07
N GLU A 80 -15.92 3.88 9.92
CA GLU A 80 -14.89 3.72 10.94
C GLU A 80 -14.06 4.99 11.16
N MET A 81 -13.73 5.69 10.09
CA MET A 81 -12.99 6.96 10.16
C MET A 81 -13.76 8.03 10.96
N GLY A 82 -15.09 7.95 10.99
CA GLY A 82 -15.92 8.76 11.88
C GLY A 82 -15.66 8.49 13.38
N GLY A 83 -15.20 7.29 13.73
CA GLY A 83 -14.80 6.90 15.09
C GLY A 83 -13.39 7.33 15.49
N GLN A 84 -12.58 7.83 14.56
CA GLN A 84 -11.21 8.35 14.74
C GLN A 84 -10.19 7.32 15.27
N LEU A 85 -10.44 6.02 15.11
CA LEU A 85 -9.53 4.94 15.57
C LEU A 85 -8.80 4.23 14.43
N GLY A 86 -9.16 4.50 13.19
CA GLY A 86 -8.54 3.93 12.01
C GLY A 86 -9.43 2.95 11.23
N PRO A 87 -8.96 2.47 10.06
CA PRO A 87 -9.79 1.78 9.08
C PRO A 87 -9.75 0.25 9.22
N ALA A 88 -10.10 -0.36 10.35
CA ALA A 88 -9.99 -1.80 10.56
C ALA A 88 -10.83 -2.64 9.57
N LYS A 89 -12.17 -2.59 9.65
CA LYS A 89 -13.04 -3.36 8.74
C LYS A 89 -12.99 -2.88 7.30
N GLY A 90 -12.57 -1.64 7.08
CA GLY A 90 -12.38 -1.09 5.76
C GLY A 90 -11.15 -1.65 5.02
N LYS A 91 -10.17 -2.24 5.73
CA LYS A 91 -8.85 -2.61 5.22
C LYS A 91 -8.36 -4.02 5.62
N ASP A 92 -8.89 -4.59 6.71
CA ASP A 92 -8.35 -5.81 7.34
C ASP A 92 -9.18 -7.07 7.06
N PHE A 93 -10.07 -7.07 6.05
CA PHE A 93 -10.77 -8.29 5.65
C PHE A 93 -9.83 -9.27 4.96
N ASP A 94 -10.14 -10.55 5.02
CA ASP A 94 -9.35 -11.56 4.33
C ASP A 94 -9.16 -11.19 2.86
N THR A 95 -7.93 -11.35 2.34
CA THR A 95 -7.53 -10.98 0.96
C THR A 95 -7.45 -9.48 0.64
N ALA A 96 -7.52 -8.59 1.64
CA ALA A 96 -7.50 -7.13 1.41
C ALA A 96 -6.12 -6.59 1.00
N ASN A 97 -5.04 -7.26 1.36
CA ASN A 97 -3.67 -6.79 1.15
C ASN A 97 -2.99 -7.63 0.07
N VAL A 98 -2.91 -7.13 -1.17
CA VAL A 98 -2.28 -7.87 -2.27
C VAL A 98 -0.85 -7.37 -2.45
N MET A 99 0.13 -8.27 -2.41
CA MET A 99 1.55 -7.94 -2.51
C MET A 99 2.26 -8.77 -3.57
N GLY A 100 3.21 -8.18 -4.29
CA GLY A 100 3.99 -8.86 -5.32
C GLY A 100 4.34 -7.95 -6.49
N PRO A 101 4.68 -8.49 -7.68
CA PRO A 101 4.82 -9.92 -7.99
C PRO A 101 6.09 -10.54 -7.42
N CYS A 102 7.07 -9.72 -7.05
CA CYS A 102 8.35 -10.14 -6.50
C CYS A 102 8.89 -9.08 -5.52
N LEU A 103 9.92 -9.43 -4.80
CA LEU A 103 10.72 -8.52 -4.00
C LEU A 103 11.98 -8.15 -4.81
N VAL A 104 12.23 -6.84 -4.97
CA VAL A 104 13.43 -6.31 -5.63
C VAL A 104 14.32 -5.67 -4.59
N THR A 105 15.59 -6.08 -4.53
CA THR A 105 16.55 -5.55 -3.57
C THR A 105 17.00 -4.14 -3.92
N PRO A 106 17.47 -3.32 -2.94
CA PRO A 106 17.87 -1.94 -3.18
C PRO A 106 18.99 -1.77 -4.21
N ASP A 107 19.92 -2.72 -4.29
CA ASP A 107 21.04 -2.69 -5.25
C ASP A 107 20.57 -2.91 -6.71
N GLU A 108 19.55 -3.74 -6.91
CA GLU A 108 18.96 -3.95 -8.24
C GLU A 108 18.04 -2.80 -8.65
N LEU A 109 17.24 -2.29 -7.71
CA LEU A 109 16.28 -1.23 -7.98
C LEU A 109 16.96 0.11 -8.29
N GLY A 110 18.04 0.43 -7.59
CA GLY A 110 18.75 1.70 -7.66
C GLY A 110 18.02 2.82 -6.90
N ASP A 111 17.66 3.91 -7.59
CA ASP A 111 16.87 4.97 -6.95
C ASP A 111 15.40 4.54 -6.82
N PRO A 112 14.90 4.36 -5.61
CA PRO A 112 13.53 3.93 -5.38
C PRO A 112 12.50 5.06 -5.53
N TYR A 113 12.95 6.31 -5.65
CA TYR A 113 12.06 7.48 -5.71
C TYR A 113 11.98 8.12 -7.11
N ASP A 114 12.23 7.34 -8.16
CA ASP A 114 12.03 7.77 -9.55
C ASP A 114 11.51 6.61 -10.41
N LEU A 115 10.43 5.99 -9.96
CA LEU A 115 9.80 4.86 -10.64
C LEU A 115 8.38 5.24 -11.07
N ASP A 116 8.10 5.06 -12.36
CA ASP A 116 6.74 5.24 -12.86
C ASP A 116 5.80 4.17 -12.29
N MET A 117 4.59 4.59 -11.93
CA MET A 117 3.53 3.76 -11.42
C MET A 117 2.29 3.88 -12.31
N THR A 118 1.65 2.76 -12.62
CA THR A 118 0.42 2.75 -13.42
C THR A 118 -0.57 1.75 -12.85
N VAL A 119 -1.84 2.11 -12.82
CA VAL A 119 -2.94 1.18 -12.53
C VAL A 119 -3.84 1.01 -13.75
N ARG A 120 -4.21 -0.24 -14.04
CA ARG A 120 -5.19 -0.62 -15.05
C ARG A 120 -6.33 -1.41 -14.42
N VAL A 121 -7.53 -1.14 -14.88
CA VAL A 121 -8.71 -1.94 -14.55
C VAL A 121 -9.27 -2.51 -15.85
N ASN A 122 -9.35 -3.84 -15.94
CA ASN A 122 -9.76 -4.57 -17.16
C ASN A 122 -8.93 -4.19 -18.39
N GLY A 123 -7.62 -4.03 -18.21
CA GLY A 123 -6.68 -3.66 -19.27
C GLY A 123 -6.70 -2.19 -19.67
N LYS A 124 -7.63 -1.38 -19.14
CA LYS A 124 -7.70 0.06 -19.41
C LYS A 124 -6.97 0.83 -18.33
N GLU A 125 -6.07 1.73 -18.73
CA GLU A 125 -5.41 2.62 -17.79
C GLU A 125 -6.43 3.47 -17.03
N PHE A 126 -6.32 3.40 -15.71
CA PHE A 126 -7.15 4.17 -14.77
C PHE A 126 -6.39 5.38 -14.23
N GLY A 127 -5.12 5.19 -13.88
CA GLY A 127 -4.29 6.25 -13.31
C GLY A 127 -2.81 5.94 -13.39
N ARG A 128 -2.01 6.95 -13.15
CA ARG A 128 -0.54 6.87 -13.09
C ARG A 128 0.03 7.90 -12.12
N GLY A 129 1.24 7.65 -11.66
CA GLY A 129 2.03 8.53 -10.81
C GLY A 129 3.48 8.11 -10.79
N ASN A 130 4.24 8.61 -9.82
CA ASN A 130 5.66 8.29 -9.65
C ASN A 130 5.96 8.09 -8.16
N THR A 131 6.84 7.16 -7.84
CA THR A 131 7.24 6.88 -6.44
C THR A 131 7.85 8.10 -5.74
N GLY A 132 8.41 9.04 -6.48
CA GLY A 132 8.97 10.30 -5.96
C GLY A 132 7.92 11.31 -5.48
N GLU A 133 6.63 11.05 -5.72
CA GLU A 133 5.54 11.91 -5.22
C GLU A 133 5.23 11.70 -3.73
N MET A 134 5.88 10.73 -3.07
CA MET A 134 5.72 10.49 -1.64
C MET A 134 6.05 11.75 -0.83
N LEU A 135 5.15 12.14 0.05
CA LEU A 135 5.39 13.25 0.98
C LEU A 135 6.51 12.92 1.99
N TRP A 136 6.56 11.68 2.44
CA TRP A 136 7.55 11.14 3.37
C TRP A 136 8.20 9.92 2.73
N THR A 137 9.53 9.94 2.61
CA THR A 137 10.28 8.79 2.11
C THR A 137 10.24 7.62 3.10
N PHE A 138 10.57 6.41 2.67
CA PHE A 138 10.70 5.29 3.62
C PHE A 138 11.79 5.53 4.67
N ASP A 139 12.81 6.32 4.35
CA ASP A 139 13.80 6.75 5.34
C ASP A 139 13.15 7.55 6.47
N ASP A 140 12.22 8.47 6.13
CA ASP A 140 11.45 9.25 7.11
C ASP A 140 10.47 8.36 7.89
N VAL A 141 9.77 7.46 7.20
CA VAL A 141 8.78 6.55 7.79
C VAL A 141 9.45 5.59 8.77
N ILE A 142 10.56 4.95 8.39
CA ILE A 142 11.33 4.04 9.25
C ILE A 142 11.83 4.77 10.49
N ALA A 143 12.41 5.97 10.31
CA ALA A 143 12.88 6.76 11.44
C ALA A 143 11.74 7.15 12.39
N HIS A 144 10.56 7.46 11.85
CA HIS A 144 9.39 7.81 12.67
C HIS A 144 8.79 6.61 13.40
N VAL A 145 8.55 5.52 12.68
CA VAL A 145 7.88 4.32 13.25
C VAL A 145 8.77 3.63 14.27
N SER A 146 10.10 3.61 14.06
CA SER A 146 11.04 2.96 14.98
C SER A 146 11.30 3.71 16.28
N GLN A 147 10.76 4.94 16.46
CA GLN A 147 10.91 5.68 17.70
C GLN A 147 10.30 4.91 18.88
N SER A 148 11.17 4.45 19.79
CA SER A 148 10.80 3.61 20.95
C SER A 148 10.05 2.31 20.60
N GLU A 149 9.99 1.93 19.33
CA GLU A 149 9.38 0.71 18.81
C GLU A 149 10.40 -0.07 17.96
N THR A 150 10.54 -1.37 18.19
CA THR A 150 11.45 -2.20 17.40
C THR A 150 10.74 -2.64 16.13
N LEU A 151 11.34 -2.34 14.97
CA LEU A 151 10.98 -2.96 13.71
C LEU A 151 11.67 -4.33 13.57
N HIS A 152 10.95 -5.31 13.07
CA HIS A 152 11.44 -6.69 12.93
C HIS A 152 11.53 -7.10 11.45
N PRO A 153 12.44 -8.03 11.10
CA PRO A 153 12.49 -8.61 9.76
C PRO A 153 11.14 -9.20 9.35
N GLY A 154 10.71 -8.90 8.11
CA GLY A 154 9.43 -9.33 7.58
C GLY A 154 8.28 -8.34 7.81
N GLU A 155 8.46 -7.29 8.61
CA GLU A 155 7.49 -6.20 8.64
C GLU A 155 7.50 -5.43 7.32
N PHE A 156 6.31 -5.01 6.89
CA PHE A 156 6.09 -4.28 5.64
C PHE A 156 5.57 -2.88 5.92
N LEU A 157 6.11 -1.91 5.20
CA LEU A 157 5.68 -0.51 5.24
C LEU A 157 5.16 -0.12 3.86
N GLY A 158 3.86 0.17 3.75
CA GLY A 158 3.23 0.68 2.53
C GLY A 158 3.38 2.19 2.39
N SER A 159 3.41 2.67 1.15
CA SER A 159 3.65 4.09 0.83
C SER A 159 2.45 5.00 1.07
N GLY A 160 1.26 4.42 1.13
CA GLY A 160 0.04 5.17 0.85
C GLY A 160 -0.18 5.36 -0.66
N THR A 161 -1.41 5.56 -1.04
CA THR A 161 -1.85 5.65 -2.43
C THR A 161 -1.18 6.82 -3.16
N VAL A 162 -0.58 6.56 -4.33
CA VAL A 162 -0.13 7.64 -5.23
C VAL A 162 -1.32 8.45 -5.74
N GLY A 163 -1.12 9.73 -6.00
CA GLY A 163 -2.18 10.60 -6.56
C GLY A 163 -2.77 10.03 -7.85
N ASN A 164 -4.07 10.04 -8.00
CA ASN A 164 -4.86 9.38 -9.06
C ASN A 164 -4.76 7.84 -9.06
N GLY A 165 -4.27 7.24 -8.00
CA GLY A 165 -4.06 5.81 -7.85
C GLY A 165 -5.24 5.04 -7.26
N SER A 166 -6.38 5.66 -7.00
CA SER A 166 -7.57 4.99 -6.43
C SER A 166 -8.87 5.40 -7.10
N GLY A 167 -9.86 4.52 -7.04
CA GLY A 167 -11.21 4.80 -7.53
C GLY A 167 -11.93 5.87 -6.72
N LEU A 168 -11.59 6.03 -5.43
CA LEU A 168 -12.17 7.04 -4.55
C LEU A 168 -12.00 8.46 -5.09
N GLU A 169 -10.86 8.76 -5.72
CA GLU A 169 -10.56 10.09 -6.25
C GLU A 169 -11.48 10.50 -7.42
N ARG A 170 -12.07 9.50 -8.09
CA ARG A 170 -13.00 9.71 -9.21
C ARG A 170 -14.42 9.23 -8.91
N LEU A 171 -14.65 8.66 -7.72
CA LEU A 171 -15.90 8.00 -7.32
C LEU A 171 -16.28 6.84 -8.27
N GLU A 172 -15.26 6.15 -8.81
CA GLU A 172 -15.41 5.00 -9.70
C GLU A 172 -14.90 3.74 -8.98
N PHE A 173 -15.81 2.90 -8.51
CA PHE A 173 -15.49 1.72 -7.70
C PHE A 173 -15.50 0.44 -8.51
N LEU A 174 -14.80 -0.57 -7.99
CA LEU A 174 -14.69 -1.90 -8.58
C LEU A 174 -16.04 -2.60 -8.69
N LYS A 175 -16.12 -3.53 -9.64
CA LYS A 175 -17.25 -4.44 -9.86
C LYS A 175 -16.77 -5.88 -9.70
N PRO A 176 -17.66 -6.82 -9.36
CA PRO A 176 -17.32 -8.22 -9.39
C PRO A 176 -16.76 -8.65 -10.75
N ASN A 177 -15.69 -9.44 -10.73
CA ASN A 177 -14.89 -9.90 -11.86
C ASN A 177 -13.95 -8.86 -12.50
N ASP A 178 -13.85 -7.65 -11.98
CA ASP A 178 -12.81 -6.72 -12.44
C ASP A 178 -11.42 -7.30 -12.16
N VAL A 179 -10.53 -7.08 -13.12
CA VAL A 179 -9.11 -7.41 -13.03
C VAL A 179 -8.34 -6.11 -12.85
N ILE A 180 -7.53 -6.05 -11.80
CA ILE A 180 -6.68 -4.91 -11.46
C ILE A 180 -5.23 -5.30 -11.74
N GLU A 181 -4.51 -4.42 -12.39
CA GLU A 181 -3.07 -4.53 -12.65
C GLU A 181 -2.39 -3.27 -12.15
N LEU A 182 -1.51 -3.43 -11.17
CA LEU A 182 -0.63 -2.37 -10.67
C LEU A 182 0.76 -2.60 -11.21
N GLU A 183 1.30 -1.64 -11.91
CA GLU A 183 2.66 -1.68 -12.46
C GLU A 183 3.53 -0.64 -11.77
N VAL A 184 4.71 -1.07 -11.33
CA VAL A 184 5.78 -0.18 -10.87
C VAL A 184 7.03 -0.52 -11.67
N ALA A 185 7.62 0.49 -12.29
CA ALA A 185 8.83 0.31 -13.11
C ALA A 185 9.91 -0.45 -12.33
N LYS A 186 10.62 -1.36 -13.00
CA LYS A 186 11.65 -2.25 -12.45
C LYS A 186 11.17 -3.29 -11.40
N ILE A 187 9.93 -3.22 -10.90
CA ILE A 187 9.37 -4.25 -9.99
C ILE A 187 8.49 -5.22 -10.78
N GLY A 188 7.70 -4.70 -11.72
CA GLY A 188 6.84 -5.53 -12.58
C GLY A 188 5.37 -5.18 -12.48
N VAL A 189 4.51 -6.19 -12.64
CA VAL A 189 3.05 -6.03 -12.63
C VAL A 189 2.44 -6.96 -11.59
N LEU A 190 1.75 -6.38 -10.61
CA LEU A 190 0.92 -7.09 -9.64
C LEU A 190 -0.50 -7.17 -10.20
N ARG A 191 -0.96 -8.39 -10.49
CA ARG A 191 -2.29 -8.64 -11.04
C ARG A 191 -3.15 -9.35 -9.99
N THR A 192 -4.41 -8.95 -9.90
CA THR A 192 -5.41 -9.62 -9.07
C THR A 192 -6.81 -9.48 -9.69
N LYS A 193 -7.70 -10.38 -9.35
CA LYS A 193 -9.10 -10.35 -9.76
C LYS A 193 -10.01 -10.22 -8.54
N VAL A 194 -11.09 -9.47 -8.68
CA VAL A 194 -12.12 -9.35 -7.64
C VAL A 194 -13.20 -10.39 -7.88
N THR A 195 -13.46 -11.21 -6.88
CA THR A 195 -14.55 -12.20 -6.91
C THR A 195 -15.58 -11.89 -5.83
N LYS A 196 -16.82 -12.16 -6.12
CA LYS A 196 -17.92 -12.00 -5.16
C LYS A 196 -18.59 -13.34 -4.94
N PRO A 197 -18.65 -13.82 -3.67
CA PRO A 197 -19.37 -15.07 -3.32
C PRO A 197 -20.85 -15.05 -3.68
#